data_9a80fdf13f19754c75e3f8f60d36292f
#
_entry.id   9a80fdf13f19754c75e3f8f60d36292f
#
_cell.length_a   1.000
_cell.length_b   1.000
_cell.length_c   1.000
_cell.angle_alpha   90.00
_cell.angle_beta   90.00
_cell.angle_gamma   90.00
#
_symmetry.space_group_name_H-M   'P 1'
#
loop_
_entity.id
_entity.type
_entity.pdbx_description
1 polymer ?
#
loop_
_entity_poly.entity_id
_entity_poly.type
_entity_poly.pdbx_seq_one_letter_code
_entity_poly.pdbx_strand_id
1 'polypeptide(L)'
;MGALKLEDLPYYTYDDYKNWEGNDWEIIYGQAYCMSPAPMIEHQNISSKIAWELQNLFFNCKKCKVLMPVDWKISNDTVVQPDNSVICHEPQNEAYITKAPKIIFEILSKSTEKKDKGLKYNLYEQEGVSYYIIVDTDEKLAKVYELKDGRYIKVCDASDESVEFHIKECNKEINFNFSKIW
;
A
#
# COMPACT_ATOMS: atom_id res chain seq x y z
N MET A 1 -16.83 9.17 33.34
CA MET A 1 -16.84 9.30 31.87
C MET A 1 -17.04 7.91 31.30
N GLY A 2 -18.19 7.64 30.66
CA GLY A 2 -18.45 6.37 29.99
C GLY A 2 -17.54 6.24 28.77
N ALA A 3 -16.97 5.06 28.52
CA ALA A 3 -16.26 4.78 27.29
C ALA A 3 -17.27 4.86 26.13
N LEU A 4 -16.90 5.56 25.03
CA LEU A 4 -17.67 5.56 23.79
C LEU A 4 -17.84 4.11 23.34
N LYS A 5 -19.07 3.70 23.06
CA LYS A 5 -19.33 2.40 22.49
C LYS A 5 -19.07 2.44 20.97
N LEU A 6 -18.69 1.31 20.37
CA LEU A 6 -18.47 1.22 18.92
C LEU A 6 -19.69 1.67 18.12
N GLU A 7 -20.90 1.42 18.62
CA GLU A 7 -22.18 1.85 18.03
C GLU A 7 -22.42 3.36 18.04
N ASP A 8 -21.63 4.12 18.81
CA ASP A 8 -21.70 5.59 18.89
C ASP A 8 -20.72 6.29 17.94
N LEU A 9 -19.88 5.53 17.21
CA LEU A 9 -18.92 6.09 16.26
C LEU A 9 -19.57 6.32 14.89
N PRO A 10 -19.24 7.42 14.18
CA PRO A 10 -19.70 7.64 12.82
C PRO A 10 -19.28 6.47 11.93
N TYR A 11 -20.15 6.07 11.00
CA TYR A 11 -19.89 5.05 10.01
C TYR A 11 -19.99 5.66 8.62
N TYR A 12 -18.91 5.57 7.85
CA TYR A 12 -18.79 6.18 6.54
C TYR A 12 -18.71 5.14 5.43
N THR A 13 -19.24 5.53 4.28
CA THR A 13 -19.24 4.73 3.06
C THR A 13 -18.47 5.42 1.94
N TYR A 14 -18.23 4.72 0.85
CA TYR A 14 -17.65 5.32 -0.36
C TYR A 14 -18.52 6.47 -0.90
N ASP A 15 -19.83 6.39 -0.72
CA ASP A 15 -20.75 7.46 -1.15
C ASP A 15 -20.57 8.74 -0.33
N ASP A 16 -20.15 8.64 0.92
CA ASP A 16 -19.73 9.78 1.73
C ASP A 16 -18.36 10.28 1.28
N TYR A 17 -17.40 9.35 1.21
CA TYR A 17 -15.98 9.60 0.89
C TYR A 17 -15.79 10.36 -0.43
N LYS A 18 -16.45 9.95 -1.50
CA LYS A 18 -16.32 10.58 -2.83
C LYS A 18 -16.74 12.06 -2.88
N ASN A 19 -17.43 12.55 -1.83
CA ASN A 19 -17.89 13.93 -1.72
C ASN A 19 -17.02 14.74 -0.74
N TRP A 20 -16.01 14.12 -0.09
CA TRP A 20 -15.14 14.85 0.80
C TRP A 20 -14.16 15.72 0.00
N GLU A 21 -13.89 16.90 0.53
CA GLU A 21 -12.89 17.79 -0.06
C GLU A 21 -11.49 17.29 0.27
N GLY A 22 -10.59 17.30 -0.73
CA GLY A 22 -9.21 16.80 -0.61
C GLY A 22 -9.11 15.29 -0.76
N ASN A 23 -7.88 14.81 -0.98
CA ASN A 23 -7.56 13.38 -1.12
C ASN A 23 -6.84 12.84 0.13
N ASP A 24 -7.10 13.43 1.30
CA ASP A 24 -6.30 13.20 2.51
C ASP A 24 -6.99 12.22 3.48
N TRP A 25 -7.87 11.35 2.97
CA TRP A 25 -8.65 10.45 3.79
C TRP A 25 -8.61 9.01 3.28
N GLU A 26 -8.70 8.09 4.21
CA GLU A 26 -8.99 6.68 3.97
C GLU A 26 -10.21 6.29 4.80
N ILE A 27 -10.96 5.30 4.35
CA ILE A 27 -11.98 4.63 5.15
C ILE A 27 -11.59 3.17 5.32
N ILE A 28 -11.58 2.69 6.55
CA ILE A 28 -11.32 1.28 6.84
C ILE A 28 -12.40 0.79 7.81
N TYR A 29 -13.21 -0.15 7.36
CA TYR A 29 -14.36 -0.70 8.09
C TYR A 29 -15.32 0.40 8.58
N GLY A 30 -15.62 1.36 7.71
CA GLY A 30 -16.52 2.48 8.02
C GLY A 30 -15.91 3.57 8.90
N GLN A 31 -14.66 3.45 9.32
CA GLN A 31 -13.98 4.47 10.11
C GLN A 31 -13.10 5.35 9.22
N ALA A 32 -13.23 6.66 9.37
CA ALA A 32 -12.43 7.63 8.62
C ALA A 32 -11.08 7.86 9.29
N TYR A 33 -10.03 7.82 8.48
CA TYR A 33 -8.64 8.10 8.88
C TYR A 33 -8.10 9.23 8.03
N CYS A 34 -7.76 10.34 8.68
CA CYS A 34 -7.06 11.42 8.01
C CYS A 34 -5.63 10.96 7.70
N MET A 35 -5.22 11.12 6.46
CA MET A 35 -3.82 11.05 6.08
C MET A 35 -3.15 12.35 6.51
N SER A 36 -1.87 12.32 6.85
CA SER A 36 -1.13 13.51 7.31
C SER A 36 -1.23 14.67 6.33
N PRO A 37 -1.16 15.92 6.84
CA PRO A 37 -0.90 17.04 5.92
C PRO A 37 0.36 16.72 5.11
N ALA A 38 0.40 17.10 3.86
CA ALA A 38 1.36 16.80 2.80
C ALA A 38 2.59 15.94 3.20
N PRO A 39 2.87 14.83 2.52
CA PRO A 39 3.97 13.95 2.88
C PRO A 39 5.29 14.72 2.92
N MET A 40 6.16 14.37 3.88
CA MET A 40 7.49 14.98 4.03
C MET A 40 8.30 14.79 2.74
N ILE A 41 9.27 15.68 2.50
CA ILE A 41 10.15 15.64 1.32
C ILE A 41 10.78 14.25 1.15
N GLU A 42 11.30 13.66 2.25
CA GLU A 42 11.94 12.36 2.20
C GLU A 42 10.96 11.23 1.85
N HIS A 43 9.75 11.26 2.36
CA HIS A 43 8.71 10.31 1.98
C HIS A 43 8.44 10.36 0.47
N GLN A 44 8.27 11.55 -0.10
CA GLN A 44 8.06 11.70 -1.55
C GLN A 44 9.27 11.28 -2.37
N ASN A 45 10.50 11.58 -1.90
CA ASN A 45 11.74 11.18 -2.56
C ASN A 45 11.85 9.66 -2.62
N ILE A 46 11.62 8.97 -1.50
CA ILE A 46 11.61 7.49 -1.44
C ILE A 46 10.51 6.91 -2.31
N SER A 47 9.26 7.43 -2.24
CA SER A 47 8.16 6.98 -3.09
C SER A 47 8.49 7.10 -4.58
N SER A 48 9.10 8.21 -5.00
CA SER A 48 9.49 8.41 -6.39
C SER A 48 10.59 7.43 -6.85
N LYS A 49 11.56 7.13 -5.99
CA LYS A 49 12.62 6.14 -6.27
C LYS A 49 12.06 4.72 -6.36
N ILE A 50 11.13 4.36 -5.45
CA ILE A 50 10.40 3.08 -5.50
C ILE A 50 9.64 2.96 -6.82
N ALA A 51 8.87 3.98 -7.18
CA ALA A 51 8.12 3.99 -8.43
C ALA A 51 9.05 3.85 -9.65
N TRP A 52 10.16 4.55 -9.67
CA TRP A 52 11.14 4.49 -10.76
C TRP A 52 11.76 3.08 -10.89
N GLU A 53 12.19 2.47 -9.77
CA GLU A 53 12.77 1.12 -9.78
C GLU A 53 11.72 0.09 -10.23
N LEU A 54 10.50 0.17 -9.70
CA LEU A 54 9.40 -0.69 -10.14
C LEU A 54 9.08 -0.52 -11.63
N GLN A 55 8.99 0.73 -12.14
CA GLN A 55 8.73 0.99 -13.55
C GLN A 55 9.79 0.34 -14.46
N ASN A 56 11.08 0.43 -14.09
CA ASN A 56 12.15 -0.22 -14.83
C ASN A 56 12.01 -1.76 -14.81
N LEU A 57 11.71 -2.33 -13.64
CA LEU A 57 11.55 -3.77 -13.48
C LEU A 57 10.33 -4.31 -14.24
N PHE A 58 9.22 -3.57 -14.23
CA PHE A 58 7.99 -3.98 -14.90
C PHE A 58 7.85 -3.47 -16.34
N PHE A 59 8.81 -2.72 -16.88
CA PHE A 59 8.73 -2.08 -18.19
C PHE A 59 8.29 -3.02 -19.33
N ASN A 60 8.79 -4.24 -19.34
CA ASN A 60 8.43 -5.26 -20.34
C ASN A 60 7.26 -6.16 -19.93
N CYS A 61 6.67 -5.96 -18.75
CA CYS A 61 5.53 -6.73 -18.28
C CYS A 61 4.21 -6.03 -18.64
N LYS A 62 3.69 -6.28 -19.83
CA LYS A 62 2.48 -5.62 -20.35
C LYS A 62 1.21 -5.85 -19.51
N LYS A 63 1.21 -6.87 -18.66
CA LYS A 63 0.05 -7.23 -17.82
C LYS A 63 0.02 -6.48 -16.49
N CYS A 64 1.14 -5.87 -16.09
CA CYS A 64 1.24 -5.18 -14.81
C CYS A 64 1.46 -3.68 -15.01
N LYS A 65 0.93 -2.90 -14.09
CA LYS A 65 1.06 -1.44 -14.03
C LYS A 65 1.59 -1.06 -12.66
N VAL A 66 2.53 -0.14 -12.61
CA VAL A 66 3.02 0.49 -11.39
C VAL A 66 2.21 1.75 -11.16
N LEU A 67 1.64 1.91 -9.98
CA LEU A 67 0.80 3.04 -9.61
C LEU A 67 1.43 3.81 -8.45
N MET A 68 1.35 5.11 -8.55
CA MET A 68 1.50 6.06 -7.44
C MET A 68 0.20 6.08 -6.63
N PRO A 69 0.05 6.90 -5.58
CA PRO A 69 -1.16 6.87 -4.76
C PRO A 69 -2.43 6.92 -5.59
N VAL A 70 -3.25 5.92 -5.44
CA VAL A 70 -4.56 5.79 -6.07
C VAL A 70 -5.48 5.02 -5.13
N ASP A 71 -6.75 5.37 -5.12
CA ASP A 71 -7.73 4.68 -4.30
C ASP A 71 -7.85 3.21 -4.68
N TRP A 72 -7.75 2.36 -3.67
CA TRP A 72 -8.17 0.98 -3.75
C TRP A 72 -9.48 0.82 -2.96
N LYS A 73 -10.58 0.77 -3.69
CA LYS A 73 -11.90 0.51 -3.13
C LYS A 73 -12.09 -0.99 -2.96
N ILE A 74 -11.86 -1.47 -1.75
CA ILE A 74 -11.99 -2.88 -1.35
C ILE A 74 -13.48 -3.23 -1.22
N SER A 75 -14.22 -2.39 -0.50
CA SER A 75 -15.66 -2.52 -0.27
C SER A 75 -16.34 -1.14 -0.28
N ASN A 76 -17.62 -1.11 0.08
CA ASN A 76 -18.32 0.18 0.20
C ASN A 76 -17.93 0.97 1.46
N ASP A 77 -17.32 0.32 2.44
CA ASP A 77 -16.89 0.91 3.71
C ASP A 77 -15.36 0.85 3.94
N THR A 78 -14.63 0.43 2.89
CA THR A 78 -13.16 0.31 2.98
C THR A 78 -12.52 0.78 1.68
N VAL A 79 -11.83 1.92 1.77
CA VAL A 79 -11.07 2.56 0.70
C VAL A 79 -9.74 3.00 1.27
N VAL A 80 -8.65 2.52 0.70
CA VAL A 80 -7.28 2.85 1.11
C VAL A 80 -6.47 3.38 -0.06
N GLN A 81 -5.41 4.13 0.23
CA GLN A 81 -4.54 4.72 -0.78
C GLN A 81 -3.08 4.36 -0.49
N PRO A 82 -2.59 3.22 -1.01
CA PRO A 82 -1.19 2.83 -0.84
C PRO A 82 -0.22 3.82 -1.50
N ASP A 83 0.94 4.06 -0.89
CA ASP A 83 1.95 4.98 -1.42
C ASP A 83 2.48 4.55 -2.80
N ASN A 84 2.80 3.27 -2.96
CA ASN A 84 3.15 2.69 -4.26
C ASN A 84 2.55 1.29 -4.39
N SER A 85 2.05 0.96 -5.55
CA SER A 85 1.49 -0.36 -5.78
C SER A 85 1.77 -0.91 -7.18
N VAL A 86 1.69 -2.24 -7.31
CA VAL A 86 1.76 -2.94 -8.59
C VAL A 86 0.50 -3.76 -8.76
N ILE A 87 -0.27 -3.46 -9.79
CA ILE A 87 -1.43 -4.26 -10.21
C ILE A 87 -1.10 -5.07 -11.45
N CYS A 88 -1.64 -6.28 -11.55
CA CYS A 88 -1.45 -7.16 -12.71
C CYS A 88 -2.80 -7.62 -13.28
N HIS A 89 -3.72 -6.69 -13.39
CA HIS A 89 -5.03 -6.81 -14.01
C HIS A 89 -5.43 -5.48 -14.63
N GLU A 90 -6.35 -5.49 -15.58
CA GLU A 90 -6.91 -4.23 -16.09
C GLU A 90 -7.89 -3.65 -15.07
N PRO A 91 -7.75 -2.37 -14.72
CA PRO A 91 -8.73 -1.68 -13.88
C PRO A 91 -10.11 -1.67 -14.56
N GLN A 92 -11.15 -1.91 -13.78
CA GLN A 92 -12.54 -1.82 -14.25
C GLN A 92 -13.11 -0.40 -14.17
N ASN A 93 -12.35 0.51 -13.58
CA ASN A 93 -12.69 1.90 -13.35
C ASN A 93 -11.45 2.76 -13.53
N GLU A 94 -11.62 4.00 -14.00
CA GLU A 94 -10.52 4.94 -14.20
C GLU A 94 -10.14 5.69 -12.92
N ALA A 95 -11.05 5.77 -11.95
CA ALA A 95 -10.86 6.55 -10.73
C ALA A 95 -10.24 5.75 -9.57
N TYR A 96 -10.46 4.43 -9.53
CA TYR A 96 -9.98 3.57 -8.44
C TYR A 96 -9.80 2.13 -8.90
N ILE A 97 -8.97 1.38 -8.17
CA ILE A 97 -8.84 -0.07 -8.34
C ILE A 97 -9.79 -0.83 -7.40
N THR A 98 -10.23 -2.02 -7.78
CA THR A 98 -11.15 -2.86 -6.99
C THR A 98 -10.58 -4.23 -6.63
N LYS A 99 -9.50 -4.65 -7.29
CA LYS A 99 -8.83 -5.92 -7.01
C LYS A 99 -7.51 -5.67 -6.30
N ALA A 100 -7.11 -6.59 -5.45
CA ALA A 100 -5.87 -6.51 -4.70
C ALA A 100 -4.66 -6.29 -5.61
N PRO A 101 -3.80 -5.30 -5.30
CA PRO A 101 -2.47 -5.20 -5.87
C PRO A 101 -1.63 -6.44 -5.59
N LYS A 102 -0.65 -6.70 -6.44
CA LYS A 102 0.34 -7.77 -6.19
C LYS A 102 1.40 -7.35 -5.20
N ILE A 103 1.82 -6.09 -5.27
CA ILE A 103 2.84 -5.51 -4.39
C ILE A 103 2.31 -4.18 -3.88
N ILE A 104 2.47 -3.94 -2.59
CA ILE A 104 2.23 -2.65 -1.95
C ILE A 104 3.47 -2.24 -1.16
N PHE A 105 3.88 -0.99 -1.32
CA PHE A 105 4.82 -0.30 -0.45
C PHE A 105 4.08 0.77 0.34
N GLU A 106 4.27 0.80 1.65
CA GLU A 106 3.86 1.88 2.54
C GLU A 106 5.11 2.48 3.19
N ILE A 107 5.26 3.78 3.04
CA ILE A 107 6.40 4.52 3.57
C ILE A 107 5.98 5.16 4.88
N LEU A 108 6.61 4.73 5.97
CA LEU A 108 6.21 5.16 7.30
C LEU A 108 6.34 6.67 7.49
N SER A 109 5.32 7.22 8.12
CA SER A 109 5.36 8.53 8.75
C SER A 109 4.97 8.38 10.22
N LYS A 110 5.34 9.35 11.06
CA LYS A 110 4.98 9.31 12.49
C LYS A 110 3.47 9.20 12.75
N SER A 111 2.66 9.66 11.81
CA SER A 111 1.19 9.63 11.93
C SER A 111 0.57 8.34 11.41
N THR A 112 1.19 7.65 10.45
CA THR A 112 0.62 6.45 9.81
C THR A 112 1.23 5.14 10.32
N GLU A 113 2.41 5.17 10.92
CA GLU A 113 3.19 3.99 11.32
C GLU A 113 2.35 2.93 12.04
N LYS A 114 1.56 3.32 13.04
CA LYS A 114 0.73 2.39 13.82
C LYS A 114 -0.38 1.76 12.95
N LYS A 115 -0.93 2.53 12.02
CA LYS A 115 -1.95 2.06 11.07
C LYS A 115 -1.34 1.08 10.07
N ASP A 116 -0.18 1.41 9.50
CA ASP A 116 0.49 0.61 8.47
C ASP A 116 1.03 -0.70 9.04
N LYS A 117 1.61 -0.67 10.26
CA LYS A 117 2.12 -1.87 10.96
C LYS A 117 1.02 -2.75 11.57
N GLY A 118 -0.22 -2.30 11.64
CA GLY A 118 -1.32 -3.01 12.28
C GLY A 118 -2.55 -3.17 11.39
N LEU A 119 -3.35 -2.13 11.27
CA LEU A 119 -4.65 -2.18 10.59
C LEU A 119 -4.50 -2.52 9.09
N LYS A 120 -3.64 -1.81 8.36
CA LYS A 120 -3.38 -2.07 6.94
C LYS A 120 -2.65 -3.40 6.73
N TYR A 121 -1.74 -3.80 7.63
CA TYR A 121 -1.09 -5.11 7.57
C TYR A 121 -2.12 -6.24 7.53
N ASN A 122 -3.08 -6.22 8.48
CA ASN A 122 -4.12 -7.24 8.56
C ASN A 122 -5.09 -7.16 7.36
N LEU A 123 -5.45 -5.95 6.95
CA LEU A 123 -6.32 -5.72 5.80
C LEU A 123 -5.70 -6.28 4.52
N TYR A 124 -4.44 -5.94 4.23
CA TYR A 124 -3.76 -6.39 3.01
C TYR A 124 -3.49 -7.90 3.00
N GLU A 125 -3.24 -8.50 4.17
CA GLU A 125 -3.17 -9.96 4.33
C GLU A 125 -4.49 -10.62 3.95
N GLN A 126 -5.61 -10.13 4.50
CA GLN A 126 -6.96 -10.67 4.26
C GLN A 126 -7.39 -10.51 2.80
N GLU A 127 -7.05 -9.38 2.18
CA GLU A 127 -7.39 -9.08 0.79
C GLU A 127 -6.49 -9.77 -0.24
N GLY A 128 -5.43 -10.45 0.21
CA GLY A 128 -4.60 -11.28 -0.64
C GLY A 128 -3.52 -10.54 -1.43
N VAL A 129 -3.02 -9.40 -0.90
CA VAL A 129 -1.85 -8.73 -1.45
C VAL A 129 -0.64 -9.64 -1.33
N SER A 130 0.02 -9.97 -2.46
CA SER A 130 1.08 -10.98 -2.49
C SER A 130 2.33 -10.56 -1.74
N TYR A 131 2.72 -9.28 -1.87
CA TYR A 131 3.86 -8.70 -1.16
C TYR A 131 3.49 -7.37 -0.51
N TYR A 132 3.78 -7.25 0.76
CA TYR A 132 3.62 -6.03 1.53
C TYR A 132 4.95 -5.56 2.08
N ILE A 133 5.34 -4.33 1.76
CA ILE A 133 6.63 -3.77 2.14
C ILE A 133 6.39 -2.51 2.97
N ILE A 134 6.91 -2.51 4.19
CA ILE A 134 6.88 -1.36 5.10
C ILE A 134 8.26 -0.72 5.10
N VAL A 135 8.34 0.52 4.62
CA VAL A 135 9.59 1.27 4.44
C VAL A 135 9.76 2.29 5.55
N ASP A 136 10.78 2.09 6.36
CA ASP A 136 11.17 3.01 7.43
C ASP A 136 12.30 3.91 6.91
N THR A 137 11.99 5.19 6.71
CA THR A 137 12.94 6.17 6.15
C THR A 137 14.00 6.60 7.15
N ASP A 138 13.66 6.63 8.44
CA ASP A 138 14.58 7.03 9.51
C ASP A 138 15.65 5.95 9.73
N GLU A 139 15.24 4.68 9.74
CA GLU A 139 16.13 3.52 9.92
C GLU A 139 16.79 3.07 8.60
N LYS A 140 16.35 3.58 7.45
CA LYS A 140 16.71 3.08 6.11
C LYS A 140 16.55 1.56 6.01
N LEU A 141 15.37 1.09 6.39
CA LEU A 141 15.05 -0.32 6.50
C LEU A 141 13.67 -0.61 5.90
N ALA A 142 13.59 -1.60 5.05
CA ALA A 142 12.34 -2.10 4.50
C ALA A 142 12.01 -3.49 5.06
N LYS A 143 10.86 -3.64 5.69
CA LYS A 143 10.35 -4.95 6.14
C LYS A 143 9.52 -5.56 5.02
N VAL A 144 9.99 -6.66 4.47
CA VAL A 144 9.36 -7.35 3.35
C VAL A 144 8.56 -8.54 3.85
N TYR A 145 7.28 -8.59 3.49
CA TYR A 145 6.38 -9.68 3.79
C TYR A 145 5.84 -10.30 2.50
N GLU A 146 5.73 -11.61 2.46
CA GLU A 146 5.14 -12.40 1.38
C GLU A 146 3.92 -13.16 1.90
N LEU A 147 2.83 -13.15 1.15
CA LEU A 147 1.64 -13.92 1.48
C LEU A 147 1.82 -15.38 1.11
N LYS A 148 1.82 -16.25 2.11
CA LYS A 148 1.90 -17.71 1.98
C LYS A 148 0.78 -18.36 2.77
N ASP A 149 0.00 -19.20 2.13
CA ASP A 149 -1.14 -19.91 2.75
C ASP A 149 -2.10 -18.99 3.53
N GLY A 150 -2.34 -17.78 2.98
CA GLY A 150 -3.24 -16.78 3.56
C GLY A 150 -2.67 -16.01 4.75
N ARG A 151 -1.35 -16.07 4.98
CA ARG A 151 -0.66 -15.34 6.05
C ARG A 151 0.60 -14.67 5.54
N TYR A 152 0.88 -13.48 6.07
CA TYR A 152 2.15 -12.82 5.81
C TYR A 152 3.31 -13.49 6.57
N ILE A 153 4.29 -13.95 5.80
CA ILE A 153 5.56 -14.43 6.33
C ILE A 153 6.61 -13.36 6.04
N LYS A 154 7.35 -12.96 7.07
CA LYS A 154 8.45 -12.01 6.90
C LYS A 154 9.57 -12.67 6.10
N VAL A 155 9.90 -12.08 4.96
CA VAL A 155 10.99 -12.55 4.09
C VAL A 155 12.33 -12.07 4.62
N CYS A 156 12.45 -10.76 4.85
CA CYS A 156 13.67 -10.12 5.36
C CYS A 156 13.39 -8.71 5.90
N ASP A 157 14.41 -8.15 6.54
CA ASP A 157 14.63 -6.72 6.65
C ASP A 157 15.69 -6.35 5.61
N ALA A 158 15.39 -5.42 4.71
CA ALA A 158 16.27 -5.04 3.61
C ALA A 158 16.70 -3.58 3.72
N SER A 159 17.98 -3.31 3.62
CA SER A 159 18.56 -1.96 3.50
C SER A 159 19.28 -1.76 2.17
N ASP A 160 20.19 -2.64 1.82
CA ASP A 160 20.97 -2.62 0.58
C ASP A 160 20.85 -3.92 -0.23
N GLU A 161 20.08 -4.88 0.27
CA GLU A 161 19.87 -6.16 -0.40
C GLU A 161 18.89 -6.02 -1.60
N SER A 162 18.94 -7.03 -2.45
CA SER A 162 17.93 -7.25 -3.48
C SER A 162 16.97 -8.34 -3.04
N VAL A 163 15.68 -8.12 -3.30
CA VAL A 163 14.62 -9.10 -3.02
C VAL A 163 13.89 -9.46 -4.29
N GLU A 164 13.72 -10.76 -4.51
CA GLU A 164 13.01 -11.28 -5.66
C GLU A 164 11.51 -11.38 -5.37
N PHE A 165 10.69 -10.78 -6.24
CA PHE A 165 9.24 -10.88 -6.22
C PHE A 165 8.77 -11.85 -7.31
N HIS A 166 8.09 -12.92 -6.91
CA HIS A 166 7.54 -13.92 -7.83
C HIS A 166 6.15 -13.50 -8.33
N ILE A 167 6.11 -12.80 -9.46
CA ILE A 167 4.87 -12.32 -10.09
C ILE A 167 4.54 -13.19 -11.29
N LYS A 168 3.57 -14.08 -11.13
CA LYS A 168 3.18 -15.07 -12.17
C LYS A 168 2.76 -14.45 -13.50
N GLU A 169 2.21 -13.25 -13.46
CA GLU A 169 1.76 -12.50 -14.63
C GLU A 169 2.91 -11.96 -15.48
N CYS A 170 4.08 -11.80 -14.88
CA CYS A 170 5.31 -11.38 -15.53
C CYS A 170 6.21 -12.60 -15.76
N ASN A 171 6.31 -13.24 -16.80
CA ASN A 171 7.13 -14.44 -17.07
C ASN A 171 8.65 -14.21 -16.83
N LYS A 172 9.02 -13.50 -15.80
CA LYS A 172 10.39 -13.20 -15.37
C LYS A 172 10.45 -12.92 -13.88
N GLU A 173 11.62 -13.09 -13.31
CA GLU A 173 11.96 -12.68 -11.95
C GLU A 173 11.99 -11.17 -11.84
N ILE A 174 11.40 -10.64 -10.79
CA ILE A 174 11.38 -9.20 -10.46
C ILE A 174 12.30 -9.00 -9.28
N ASN A 175 13.53 -8.63 -9.53
CA ASN A 175 14.56 -8.47 -8.50
C ASN A 175 14.69 -6.98 -8.11
N PHE A 176 14.05 -6.59 -7.01
CA PHE A 176 14.02 -5.22 -6.53
C PHE A 176 15.22 -4.93 -5.63
N ASN A 177 16.02 -3.93 -5.98
CA ASN A 177 17.21 -3.55 -5.23
C ASN A 177 16.92 -2.40 -4.29
N PHE A 178 16.89 -2.68 -2.98
CA PHE A 178 16.60 -1.70 -1.94
C PHE A 178 17.69 -0.63 -1.77
N SER A 179 18.93 -0.88 -2.15
CA SER A 179 19.98 0.16 -2.09
C SER A 179 19.69 1.39 -2.95
N LYS A 180 18.80 1.27 -3.94
CA LYS A 180 18.45 2.34 -4.87
C LYS A 180 17.42 3.33 -4.36
N ILE A 181 16.76 3.01 -3.26
CA ILE A 181 15.67 3.86 -2.76
C ILE A 181 16.09 4.81 -1.63
N TRP A 182 17.25 4.56 -1.03
CA TRP A 182 17.78 5.41 0.06
C TRP A 182 18.50 6.67 -0.42
#